data_4527bda719d61f3aecba2b4240dd61eb
#
_entry.id   4527bda719d61f3aecba2b4240dd61eb
#
_cell.length_a   1.000
_cell.length_b   1.000
_cell.length_c   1.000
_cell.angle_alpha   90.00
_cell.angle_beta   90.00
_cell.angle_gamma   90.00
#
_symmetry.space_group_name_H-M   'P 1'
#
loop_
_entity.id
_entity.type
_entity.pdbx_description
1 polymer ?
#
loop_
_entity_poly.entity_id
_entity_poly.type
_entity_poly.pdbx_seq_one_letter_code
_entity_poly.pdbx_strand_id
1 'polypeptide(L)'
;MRAIYLFFPGLLLVTLLLGACISPADSPAPAVSVVDSSRVFKESEPGKAGIKHLETLHESMQAELNALQQELQVNPNDEGLQQKLQEKYLAYQQRIGAEQQQVINTLNTAIQQALDACRVQKKLALIVGTDVVLSYGPAADITDAVISEVNKAKVDFKPIEPEAEVTAPVAQPVPAAPEPQAAPAQNATQATPKTPAKK
;
A
#
# COMPACT_ATOMS: atom_id res chain seq x y z
N MET A 1 28.53 74.16 -44.39
CA MET A 1 28.65 73.16 -43.35
C MET A 1 27.26 72.78 -42.84
N ARG A 2 26.52 72.01 -43.64
CA ARG A 2 25.17 71.47 -43.27
C ARG A 2 24.86 70.34 -44.24
N ALA A 3 25.22 69.13 -43.96
CA ALA A 3 24.71 67.95 -44.68
C ALA A 3 25.42 66.62 -44.19
N ILE A 4 25.28 66.19 -42.91
CA ILE A 4 25.80 64.89 -42.49
C ILE A 4 24.87 64.21 -41.42
N TYR A 5 23.62 64.59 -41.33
CA TYR A 5 22.76 63.98 -40.28
C TYR A 5 21.56 63.16 -40.79
N LEU A 6 21.60 62.67 -42.06
CA LEU A 6 20.42 62.03 -42.63
C LEU A 6 20.59 60.51 -42.94
N PHE A 7 21.65 59.84 -42.45
CA PHE A 7 21.90 58.43 -42.81
C PHE A 7 21.94 57.45 -41.62
N PHE A 8 21.52 57.88 -40.39
CA PHE A 8 21.71 57.06 -39.21
C PHE A 8 20.44 56.43 -38.58
N PRO A 9 19.18 56.57 -39.07
CA PRO A 9 18.05 55.85 -38.47
C PRO A 9 17.79 54.44 -39.00
N GLY A 10 18.48 54.03 -40.11
CA GLY A 10 18.23 52.72 -40.72
C GLY A 10 18.97 51.54 -40.10
N LEU A 11 20.07 51.77 -39.36
CA LEU A 11 20.89 50.71 -38.82
C LEU A 11 20.44 50.23 -37.43
N LEU A 12 19.60 50.99 -36.73
CA LEU A 12 19.13 50.64 -35.37
C LEU A 12 17.89 49.71 -35.40
N LEU A 13 17.22 49.59 -36.53
CA LEU A 13 16.01 48.78 -36.66
C LEU A 13 16.29 47.29 -37.01
N VAL A 14 17.47 46.97 -37.51
CA VAL A 14 17.82 45.59 -37.93
C VAL A 14 18.35 44.76 -36.77
N THR A 15 18.82 45.35 -35.68
CA THR A 15 19.36 44.61 -34.51
C THR A 15 18.29 44.14 -33.51
N LEU A 16 17.01 44.53 -33.70
CA LEU A 16 15.93 44.15 -32.76
C LEU A 16 15.19 42.85 -33.16
N LEU A 17 15.53 42.26 -34.29
CA LEU A 17 14.83 41.07 -34.82
C LEU A 17 15.54 39.74 -34.59
N LEU A 18 16.72 39.70 -33.94
CA LEU A 18 17.46 38.46 -33.67
C LEU A 18 17.46 38.02 -32.21
N GLY A 19 16.65 38.62 -31.34
CA GLY A 19 16.62 38.33 -29.89
C GLY A 19 15.51 37.42 -29.38
N ALA A 20 14.69 36.82 -30.24
CA ALA A 20 13.60 35.93 -29.80
C ALA A 20 13.90 34.46 -30.10
N CYS A 21 15.10 33.97 -29.75
CA CYS A 21 15.19 32.57 -29.36
C CYS A 21 14.56 32.46 -27.99
N ILE A 22 13.24 32.28 -27.96
CA ILE A 22 12.54 31.76 -26.78
C ILE A 22 13.09 30.36 -26.59
N SER A 23 14.08 30.22 -25.69
CA SER A 23 14.43 28.92 -25.13
C SER A 23 13.11 28.32 -24.63
N PRO A 24 12.75 27.09 -25.01
CA PRO A 24 11.62 26.43 -24.35
C PRO A 24 11.94 26.51 -22.86
N ALA A 25 11.05 27.17 -22.12
CA ALA A 25 11.17 27.25 -20.66
C ALA A 25 11.49 25.83 -20.21
N ASP A 26 12.65 25.66 -19.55
CA ASP A 26 12.98 24.43 -18.83
C ASP A 26 11.82 24.21 -17.86
N SER A 27 10.83 23.45 -18.29
CA SER A 27 9.84 22.92 -17.38
C SER A 27 10.65 22.01 -16.48
N PRO A 28 10.78 22.33 -15.18
CA PRO A 28 11.56 21.51 -14.30
C PRO A 28 11.04 20.07 -14.45
N ALA A 29 11.96 19.14 -14.68
CA ALA A 29 11.62 17.73 -14.80
C ALA A 29 10.69 17.37 -13.61
N PRO A 30 9.62 16.60 -13.84
CA PRO A 30 8.69 16.27 -12.79
C PRO A 30 9.44 15.64 -11.61
N ALA A 31 9.39 16.28 -10.45
CA ALA A 31 10.09 15.80 -9.28
C ALA A 31 9.45 14.46 -8.81
N VAL A 32 10.29 13.45 -8.64
CA VAL A 32 9.93 12.13 -8.12
C VAL A 32 10.54 11.99 -6.72
N SER A 33 9.76 11.48 -5.78
CA SER A 33 10.23 11.22 -4.43
C SER A 33 9.92 9.78 -4.02
N VAL A 34 10.63 9.30 -2.99
CA VAL A 34 10.44 7.97 -2.43
C VAL A 34 9.89 8.05 -1.00
N VAL A 35 9.19 7.00 -0.60
CA VAL A 35 8.64 6.83 0.74
C VAL A 35 8.82 5.39 1.22
N ASP A 36 9.25 5.23 2.46
CA ASP A 36 9.26 3.94 3.16
C ASP A 36 7.92 3.76 3.88
N SER A 37 7.02 3.01 3.25
CA SER A 37 5.70 2.73 3.79
C SER A 37 5.76 1.96 5.12
N SER A 38 6.76 1.10 5.31
CA SER A 38 6.94 0.35 6.56
C SER A 38 7.30 1.26 7.72
N ARG A 39 8.17 2.26 7.49
CA ARG A 39 8.49 3.28 8.49
C ARG A 39 7.28 4.15 8.79
N VAL A 40 6.55 4.61 7.76
CA VAL A 40 5.32 5.39 7.95
C VAL A 40 4.33 4.64 8.83
N PHE A 41 4.11 3.35 8.57
CA PHE A 41 3.20 2.53 9.35
C PHE A 41 3.65 2.35 10.80
N LYS A 42 4.94 2.10 11.04
CA LYS A 42 5.47 1.80 12.40
C LYS A 42 5.75 3.03 13.24
N GLU A 43 6.16 4.13 12.61
CA GLU A 43 6.66 5.31 13.31
C GLU A 43 5.60 6.42 13.49
N SER A 44 4.53 6.41 12.69
CA SER A 44 3.45 7.38 12.85
C SER A 44 2.63 7.14 14.11
N GLU A 45 2.06 8.20 14.67
CA GLU A 45 1.19 8.10 15.86
C GLU A 45 -0.06 7.23 15.61
N PRO A 46 -0.78 7.36 14.48
CA PRO A 46 -1.85 6.44 14.14
C PRO A 46 -1.38 4.99 14.00
N GLY A 47 -0.20 4.76 13.43
CA GLY A 47 0.36 3.41 13.31
C GLY A 47 0.63 2.77 14.67
N LYS A 48 1.29 3.50 15.57
CA LYS A 48 1.51 3.06 16.96
C LYS A 48 0.21 2.83 17.72
N ALA A 49 -0.79 3.71 17.52
CA ALA A 49 -2.10 3.55 18.13
C ALA A 49 -2.82 2.28 17.65
N GLY A 50 -2.73 1.98 16.34
CA GLY A 50 -3.29 0.75 15.76
C GLY A 50 -2.62 -0.52 16.33
N ILE A 51 -1.29 -0.53 16.43
CA ILE A 51 -0.55 -1.63 17.05
C ILE A 51 -1.00 -1.82 18.50
N LYS A 52 -1.03 -0.75 19.29
CA LYS A 52 -1.45 -0.79 20.68
C LYS A 52 -2.89 -1.27 20.85
N HIS A 53 -3.80 -0.87 19.96
CA HIS A 53 -5.18 -1.34 19.95
C HIS A 53 -5.24 -2.86 19.81
N LEU A 54 -4.51 -3.42 18.84
CA LEU A 54 -4.45 -4.87 18.63
C LEU A 54 -3.80 -5.62 19.79
N GLU A 55 -2.74 -5.08 20.39
CA GLU A 55 -2.10 -5.63 21.60
C GLU A 55 -3.08 -5.68 22.77
N THR A 56 -3.77 -4.56 23.05
CA THR A 56 -4.76 -4.50 24.14
C THR A 56 -5.90 -5.50 23.93
N LEU A 57 -6.37 -5.63 22.69
CA LEU A 57 -7.38 -6.60 22.34
C LEU A 57 -6.88 -8.03 22.58
N HIS A 58 -5.67 -8.34 22.12
CA HIS A 58 -5.05 -9.65 22.33
C HIS A 58 -4.92 -10.00 23.81
N GLU A 59 -4.42 -9.07 24.62
CA GLU A 59 -4.27 -9.25 26.07
C GLU A 59 -5.61 -9.50 26.76
N SER A 60 -6.65 -8.73 26.43
CA SER A 60 -7.97 -8.90 27.03
C SER A 60 -8.59 -10.26 26.69
N MET A 61 -8.46 -10.70 25.44
CA MET A 61 -8.98 -11.98 24.98
C MET A 61 -8.19 -13.15 25.56
N GLN A 62 -6.87 -13.02 25.70
CA GLN A 62 -6.04 -14.01 26.35
C GLN A 62 -6.41 -14.17 27.84
N ALA A 63 -6.70 -13.06 28.53
CA ALA A 63 -7.15 -13.10 29.91
C ALA A 63 -8.49 -13.84 30.06
N GLU A 64 -9.45 -13.59 29.14
CA GLU A 64 -10.74 -14.32 29.14
C GLU A 64 -10.55 -15.84 28.94
N LEU A 65 -9.68 -16.23 27.99
CA LEU A 65 -9.40 -17.65 27.74
C LEU A 65 -8.73 -18.32 28.95
N ASN A 66 -7.76 -17.62 29.58
CA ASN A 66 -7.09 -18.12 30.76
C ASN A 66 -8.05 -18.30 31.94
N ALA A 67 -9.02 -17.37 32.13
CA ALA A 67 -10.04 -17.50 33.17
C ALA A 67 -10.92 -18.74 32.94
N LEU A 68 -11.40 -18.96 31.71
CA LEU A 68 -12.17 -20.15 31.37
C LEU A 68 -11.38 -21.45 31.55
N GLN A 69 -10.09 -21.44 31.22
CA GLN A 69 -9.22 -22.60 31.45
C GLN A 69 -9.04 -22.91 32.95
N GLN A 70 -8.93 -21.87 33.81
CA GLN A 70 -8.85 -22.05 35.27
C GLN A 70 -10.16 -22.61 35.84
N GLU A 71 -11.33 -22.09 35.38
CA GLU A 71 -12.63 -22.65 35.77
C GLU A 71 -12.75 -24.13 35.36
N LEU A 72 -12.27 -24.48 34.18
CA LEU A 72 -12.29 -25.87 33.69
C LEU A 72 -11.33 -26.79 34.48
N GLN A 73 -10.21 -26.27 35.01
CA GLN A 73 -9.33 -27.03 35.89
C GLN A 73 -10.02 -27.43 37.24
N VAL A 74 -10.91 -26.57 37.72
CA VAL A 74 -11.71 -26.84 38.93
C VAL A 74 -12.86 -27.81 38.63
N ASN A 75 -13.46 -27.70 37.45
CA ASN A 75 -14.59 -28.51 37.03
C ASN A 75 -14.31 -29.19 35.65
N PRO A 76 -13.41 -30.23 35.63
CA PRO A 76 -12.91 -30.76 34.36
C PRO A 76 -13.93 -31.48 33.50
N ASN A 77 -15.04 -31.92 34.10
CA ASN A 77 -16.12 -32.64 33.42
C ASN A 77 -17.31 -31.72 33.04
N ASP A 78 -17.17 -30.40 33.19
CA ASP A 78 -18.23 -29.45 32.79
C ASP A 78 -18.22 -29.26 31.27
N GLU A 79 -19.15 -29.94 30.60
CA GLU A 79 -19.29 -29.89 29.14
C GLU A 79 -19.64 -28.44 28.67
N GLY A 80 -20.38 -27.68 29.47
CA GLY A 80 -20.74 -26.29 29.14
C GLY A 80 -19.52 -25.37 29.13
N LEU A 81 -18.59 -25.53 30.08
CA LEU A 81 -17.31 -24.80 30.09
C LEU A 81 -16.41 -25.20 28.92
N GLN A 82 -16.38 -26.50 28.57
CA GLN A 82 -15.62 -26.98 27.40
C GLN A 82 -16.14 -26.36 26.11
N GLN A 83 -17.45 -26.39 25.91
CA GLN A 83 -18.10 -25.79 24.74
C GLN A 83 -17.82 -24.28 24.70
N LYS A 84 -18.00 -23.57 25.81
CA LYS A 84 -17.76 -22.12 25.92
C LYS A 84 -16.32 -21.75 25.58
N LEU A 85 -15.35 -22.57 26.02
CA LEU A 85 -13.93 -22.35 25.68
C LEU A 85 -13.69 -22.47 24.16
N GLN A 86 -14.29 -23.48 23.51
CA GLN A 86 -14.17 -23.66 22.06
C GLN A 86 -14.81 -22.51 21.30
N GLU A 87 -16.03 -22.10 21.68
CA GLU A 87 -16.74 -20.96 21.07
C GLU A 87 -15.94 -19.67 21.20
N LYS A 88 -15.40 -19.40 22.39
CA LYS A 88 -14.55 -18.23 22.65
C LYS A 88 -13.28 -18.24 21.82
N TYR A 89 -12.65 -19.40 21.65
CA TYR A 89 -11.45 -19.53 20.83
C TYR A 89 -11.69 -19.23 19.35
N LEU A 90 -12.80 -19.75 18.79
CA LEU A 90 -13.20 -19.46 17.41
C LEU A 90 -13.57 -17.99 17.23
N ALA A 91 -14.38 -17.44 18.15
CA ALA A 91 -14.73 -16.02 18.12
C ALA A 91 -13.50 -15.12 18.21
N TYR A 92 -12.51 -15.50 19.00
CA TYR A 92 -11.24 -14.79 19.11
C TYR A 92 -10.50 -14.74 17.76
N GLN A 93 -10.32 -15.88 17.09
CA GLN A 93 -9.63 -15.91 15.79
C GLN A 93 -10.33 -15.02 14.75
N GLN A 94 -11.65 -15.08 14.68
CA GLN A 94 -12.43 -14.25 13.76
C GLN A 94 -12.29 -12.77 14.08
N ARG A 95 -12.39 -12.40 15.37
CA ARG A 95 -12.32 -11.01 15.81
C ARG A 95 -10.95 -10.40 15.55
N ILE A 96 -9.86 -11.10 15.87
CA ILE A 96 -8.50 -10.62 15.61
C ILE A 96 -8.31 -10.32 14.12
N GLY A 97 -8.78 -11.20 13.23
CA GLY A 97 -8.68 -10.99 11.80
C GLY A 97 -9.47 -9.75 11.33
N ALA A 98 -10.67 -9.56 11.83
CA ALA A 98 -11.51 -8.41 11.50
C ALA A 98 -10.89 -7.09 12.00
N GLU A 99 -10.41 -7.06 13.26
CA GLU A 99 -9.77 -5.88 13.85
C GLU A 99 -8.46 -5.52 13.13
N GLN A 100 -7.63 -6.52 12.77
CA GLN A 100 -6.43 -6.29 11.98
C GLN A 100 -6.76 -5.66 10.62
N GLN A 101 -7.78 -6.19 9.94
CA GLN A 101 -8.20 -5.64 8.65
C GLN A 101 -8.73 -4.21 8.78
N GLN A 102 -9.48 -3.91 9.83
CA GLN A 102 -9.97 -2.56 10.10
C GLN A 102 -8.81 -1.59 10.36
N VAL A 103 -7.85 -1.97 11.20
CA VAL A 103 -6.66 -1.16 11.48
C VAL A 103 -5.88 -0.88 10.20
N ILE A 104 -5.63 -1.92 9.39
CA ILE A 104 -4.91 -1.77 8.11
C ILE A 104 -5.67 -0.83 7.15
N ASN A 105 -6.96 -1.00 6.98
CA ASN A 105 -7.76 -0.18 6.08
C ASN A 105 -7.79 1.29 6.53
N THR A 106 -7.94 1.53 7.82
CA THR A 106 -7.96 2.86 8.41
C THR A 106 -6.61 3.57 8.24
N LEU A 107 -5.51 2.87 8.52
CA LEU A 107 -4.16 3.40 8.34
C LEU A 107 -3.84 3.66 6.87
N ASN A 108 -4.19 2.74 5.97
CA ASN A 108 -3.98 2.93 4.54
C ASN A 108 -4.71 4.18 4.04
N THR A 109 -5.93 4.42 4.50
CA THR A 109 -6.68 5.63 4.14
C THR A 109 -5.95 6.90 4.62
N ALA A 110 -5.49 6.93 5.86
CA ALA A 110 -4.74 8.07 6.40
C ALA A 110 -3.40 8.29 5.68
N ILE A 111 -2.68 7.21 5.37
CA ILE A 111 -1.42 7.26 4.64
C ILE A 111 -1.64 7.79 3.22
N GLN A 112 -2.66 7.31 2.50
CA GLN A 112 -2.96 7.79 1.14
C GLN A 112 -3.28 9.28 1.14
N GLN A 113 -4.08 9.76 2.10
CA GLN A 113 -4.37 11.19 2.23
C GLN A 113 -3.09 12.01 2.50
N ALA A 114 -2.21 11.53 3.35
CA ALA A 114 -0.94 12.18 3.64
C ALA A 114 0.00 12.20 2.43
N LEU A 115 0.07 11.12 1.66
CA LEU A 115 0.84 11.05 0.41
C LEU A 115 0.34 12.05 -0.60
N ASP A 116 -0.97 12.16 -0.81
CA ASP A 116 -1.56 13.14 -1.71
C ASP A 116 -1.30 14.57 -1.25
N ALA A 117 -1.43 14.85 0.04
CA ALA A 117 -1.10 16.16 0.62
C ALA A 117 0.38 16.52 0.38
N CYS A 118 1.30 15.61 0.67
CA CYS A 118 2.73 15.80 0.43
C CYS A 118 3.05 16.00 -1.05
N ARG A 119 2.41 15.21 -1.93
CA ARG A 119 2.57 15.33 -3.39
C ARG A 119 2.18 16.71 -3.89
N VAL A 120 1.04 17.22 -3.45
CA VAL A 120 0.56 18.56 -3.83
C VAL A 120 1.44 19.66 -3.24
N GLN A 121 1.74 19.61 -1.95
CA GLN A 121 2.57 20.63 -1.26
C GLN A 121 3.95 20.75 -1.88
N LYS A 122 4.59 19.63 -2.19
CA LYS A 122 5.94 19.58 -2.75
C LYS A 122 5.98 19.64 -4.27
N LYS A 123 4.80 19.76 -4.93
CA LYS A 123 4.66 19.79 -6.41
C LYS A 123 5.31 18.58 -7.08
N LEU A 124 5.17 17.40 -6.47
CA LEU A 124 5.73 16.16 -6.99
C LEU A 124 4.81 15.59 -8.08
N ALA A 125 5.41 15.03 -9.12
CA ALA A 125 4.69 14.30 -10.13
C ALA A 125 4.32 12.89 -9.65
N LEU A 126 5.21 12.27 -8.85
CA LEU A 126 5.08 10.88 -8.42
C LEU A 126 5.76 10.66 -7.08
N ILE A 127 5.18 9.80 -6.25
CA ILE A 127 5.80 9.23 -5.04
C ILE A 127 5.85 7.70 -5.27
N VAL A 128 7.00 7.09 -5.00
CA VAL A 128 7.25 5.65 -5.21
C VAL A 128 7.69 5.03 -3.89
N GLY A 129 7.28 3.79 -3.62
CA GLY A 129 7.77 3.04 -2.47
C GLY A 129 9.26 2.70 -2.59
N THR A 130 9.98 2.74 -1.47
CA THR A 130 11.42 2.38 -1.45
C THR A 130 11.67 0.93 -1.80
N ASP A 131 10.69 0.06 -1.64
CA ASP A 131 10.72 -1.37 -1.95
C ASP A 131 10.87 -1.70 -3.44
N VAL A 132 10.50 -0.77 -4.31
CA VAL A 132 10.59 -0.93 -5.78
C VAL A 132 11.68 -0.07 -6.42
N VAL A 133 12.43 0.71 -5.63
CA VAL A 133 13.47 1.61 -6.11
C VAL A 133 14.85 1.04 -5.80
N LEU A 134 15.68 0.85 -6.82
CA LEU A 134 17.02 0.27 -6.65
C LEU A 134 18.02 1.21 -5.95
N SER A 135 17.91 2.51 -6.18
CA SER A 135 18.80 3.51 -5.58
C SER A 135 18.18 4.89 -5.63
N TYR A 136 18.35 5.67 -4.57
CA TYR A 136 17.90 7.06 -4.48
C TYR A 136 18.82 7.86 -3.55
N GLY A 137 18.87 9.17 -3.75
CA GLY A 137 19.59 10.07 -2.84
C GLY A 137 18.71 10.55 -1.68
N PRO A 138 19.32 10.99 -0.56
CA PRO A 138 18.57 11.42 0.63
C PRO A 138 17.56 12.52 0.36
N ALA A 139 17.82 13.39 -0.61
CA ALA A 139 16.92 14.49 -0.97
C ALA A 139 15.58 14.02 -1.61
N ALA A 140 15.54 12.80 -2.15
CA ALA A 140 14.34 12.21 -2.71
C ALA A 140 13.44 11.54 -1.66
N ASP A 141 14.00 11.21 -0.48
CA ASP A 141 13.25 10.58 0.61
C ASP A 141 12.37 11.60 1.34
N ILE A 142 11.07 11.37 1.30
CA ILE A 142 10.08 12.20 1.98
C ILE A 142 9.37 11.46 3.12
N THR A 143 9.88 10.33 3.57
CA THR A 143 9.26 9.48 4.59
C THR A 143 8.91 10.28 5.85
N ASP A 144 9.82 11.08 6.37
CA ASP A 144 9.58 11.88 7.58
C ASP A 144 8.51 12.96 7.38
N ALA A 145 8.45 13.54 6.18
CA ALA A 145 7.39 14.50 5.84
C ALA A 145 6.02 13.81 5.79
N VAL A 146 5.95 12.60 5.22
CA VAL A 146 4.72 11.80 5.18
C VAL A 146 4.31 11.38 6.59
N ILE A 147 5.23 10.92 7.46
CA ILE A 147 4.95 10.60 8.86
C ILE A 147 4.36 11.82 9.58
N SER A 148 4.96 12.99 9.38
CA SER A 148 4.47 14.24 9.97
C SER A 148 3.06 14.61 9.50
N GLU A 149 2.72 14.30 8.24
CA GLU A 149 1.39 14.55 7.69
C GLU A 149 0.37 13.53 8.22
N VAL A 150 0.72 12.25 8.27
CA VAL A 150 -0.11 11.17 8.85
C VAL A 150 -0.44 11.48 10.31
N ASN A 151 0.51 12.04 11.08
CA ASN A 151 0.31 12.38 12.49
C ASN A 151 -0.72 13.49 12.72
N LYS A 152 -1.11 14.23 11.69
CA LYS A 152 -2.22 15.19 11.76
C LYS A 152 -3.59 14.51 11.68
N ALA A 153 -3.64 13.31 11.14
CA ALA A 153 -4.89 12.55 11.04
C ALA A 153 -5.33 12.09 12.44
N LYS A 154 -6.54 12.46 12.82
CA LYS A 154 -7.17 11.93 14.03
C LYS A 154 -7.79 10.59 13.69
N VAL A 155 -7.08 9.53 13.99
CA VAL A 155 -7.54 8.16 13.80
C VAL A 155 -7.97 7.59 15.15
N ASP A 156 -9.19 7.07 15.21
CA ASP A 156 -9.74 6.42 16.41
C ASP A 156 -10.06 4.97 16.07
N PHE A 157 -9.37 4.06 16.74
CA PHE A 157 -9.60 2.61 16.59
C PHE A 157 -10.60 2.18 17.66
N LYS A 158 -11.87 2.09 17.27
CA LYS A 158 -12.90 1.54 18.12
C LYS A 158 -12.97 0.04 17.93
N PRO A 159 -13.03 -0.75 19.02
CA PRO A 159 -13.26 -2.18 18.92
C PRO A 159 -14.53 -2.46 18.11
N ILE A 160 -14.45 -3.42 17.20
CA ILE A 160 -15.67 -3.92 16.54
C ILE A 160 -16.55 -4.53 17.64
N GLU A 161 -17.71 -3.93 17.90
CA GLU A 161 -18.69 -4.59 18.75
C GLU A 161 -19.05 -5.91 18.08
N PRO A 162 -19.04 -7.03 18.83
CA PRO A 162 -19.51 -8.30 18.26
C PRO A 162 -20.98 -8.10 17.90
N GLU A 163 -21.23 -7.94 16.60
CA GLU A 163 -22.59 -7.92 16.06
C GLU A 163 -23.21 -9.26 16.45
N ALA A 164 -24.23 -9.22 17.28
CA ALA A 164 -24.95 -10.39 17.69
C ALA A 164 -25.37 -11.17 16.42
N GLU A 165 -24.88 -12.40 16.29
CA GLU A 165 -25.27 -13.38 15.28
C GLU A 165 -25.20 -12.87 13.83
N VAL A 166 -24.00 -12.82 13.29
CA VAL A 166 -23.87 -12.96 11.84
C VAL A 166 -24.22 -14.41 11.50
N THR A 167 -25.50 -14.63 11.16
CA THR A 167 -25.87 -15.81 10.38
C THR A 167 -24.85 -15.94 9.27
N ALA A 168 -24.13 -17.08 9.26
CA ALA A 168 -23.06 -17.38 8.33
C ALA A 168 -23.45 -16.92 6.92
N PRO A 169 -22.58 -16.18 6.20
CA PRO A 169 -22.81 -16.01 4.78
C PRO A 169 -22.72 -17.40 4.17
N VAL A 170 -23.84 -17.85 3.64
CA VAL A 170 -23.90 -18.99 2.74
C VAL A 170 -22.76 -18.81 1.75
N ALA A 171 -21.81 -19.74 1.77
CA ALA A 171 -20.71 -19.79 0.83
C ALA A 171 -21.29 -19.59 -0.58
N GLN A 172 -21.04 -18.44 -1.17
CA GLN A 172 -21.29 -18.26 -2.59
C GLN A 172 -20.39 -19.27 -3.30
N PRO A 173 -20.95 -20.11 -4.19
CA PRO A 173 -20.11 -21.01 -4.97
C PRO A 173 -19.13 -20.15 -5.76
N VAL A 174 -17.84 -20.38 -5.51
CA VAL A 174 -16.74 -19.83 -6.29
C VAL A 174 -17.04 -20.19 -7.76
N PRO A 175 -17.10 -19.24 -8.69
CA PRO A 175 -17.21 -19.57 -10.09
C PRO A 175 -16.05 -20.50 -10.46
N ALA A 176 -16.37 -21.68 -10.94
CA ALA A 176 -15.39 -22.66 -11.41
C ALA A 176 -14.43 -21.97 -12.38
N ALA A 177 -13.14 -22.11 -12.11
CA ALA A 177 -12.09 -21.70 -13.03
C ALA A 177 -12.37 -22.37 -14.40
N PRO A 178 -12.19 -21.68 -15.51
CA PRO A 178 -12.37 -22.31 -16.83
C PRO A 178 -11.38 -23.45 -16.98
N GLU A 179 -11.90 -24.64 -17.30
CA GLU A 179 -11.09 -25.78 -17.67
C GLU A 179 -10.12 -25.40 -18.79
N PRO A 180 -8.87 -25.91 -18.78
CA PRO A 180 -7.94 -25.72 -19.89
C PRO A 180 -8.50 -26.40 -21.13
N GLN A 181 -8.89 -25.61 -22.12
CA GLN A 181 -9.24 -26.13 -23.43
C GLN A 181 -8.02 -26.86 -24.01
N ALA A 182 -8.19 -28.17 -24.24
CA ALA A 182 -7.23 -29.00 -24.93
C ALA A 182 -6.93 -28.41 -26.32
N ALA A 183 -5.67 -28.08 -26.57
CA ALA A 183 -5.18 -27.74 -27.89
C ALA A 183 -5.33 -28.93 -28.85
N PRO A 184 -5.69 -28.71 -30.12
CA PRO A 184 -5.83 -29.80 -31.08
C PRO A 184 -4.45 -30.38 -31.39
N ALA A 185 -4.38 -31.71 -31.29
CA ALA A 185 -3.23 -32.53 -31.67
C ALA A 185 -2.84 -32.29 -33.12
N GLN A 186 -1.70 -31.65 -33.36
CA GLN A 186 -1.07 -31.68 -34.68
C GLN A 186 -0.29 -32.99 -34.87
N ASN A 187 -0.73 -33.70 -35.83
CA ASN A 187 -0.22 -34.91 -36.39
C ASN A 187 1.27 -34.77 -36.75
N ALA A 188 2.18 -35.40 -36.00
CA ALA A 188 3.59 -35.49 -36.37
C ALA A 188 3.87 -36.90 -36.89
N THR A 189 4.09 -36.93 -38.18
CA THR A 189 4.55 -38.02 -39.00
C THR A 189 5.76 -38.74 -38.39
N GLN A 190 5.67 -40.08 -38.35
CA GLN A 190 6.72 -41.01 -37.99
C GLN A 190 7.98 -40.80 -38.85
N ALA A 191 9.11 -40.63 -38.20
CA ALA A 191 10.41 -40.87 -38.80
C ALA A 191 11.20 -41.82 -37.87
N THR A 192 11.37 -43.04 -38.32
CA THR A 192 12.15 -44.12 -37.72
C THR A 192 13.63 -43.75 -37.57
N PRO A 193 14.28 -44.06 -36.45
CA PRO A 193 15.72 -43.96 -36.36
C PRO A 193 16.41 -45.22 -36.86
N LYS A 194 17.28 -45.02 -37.85
CA LYS A 194 18.17 -46.04 -38.37
C LYS A 194 19.45 -46.08 -37.53
N THR A 195 19.69 -47.19 -36.88
CA THR A 195 20.95 -47.53 -36.19
C THR A 195 22.10 -47.70 -37.18
N PRO A 196 23.31 -47.28 -36.86
CA PRO A 196 24.50 -47.91 -37.37
C PRO A 196 25.37 -48.53 -36.26
N ALA A 197 25.78 -49.79 -36.56
CA ALA A 197 26.71 -50.56 -35.80
C ALA A 197 28.16 -50.10 -35.99
N LYS A 198 28.90 -50.20 -34.90
CA LYS A 198 30.25 -50.74 -34.72
C LYS A 198 31.32 -50.50 -35.81
N LYS A 199 32.34 -49.73 -35.50
CA LYS A 199 33.73 -50.22 -35.39
C LYS A 199 34.55 -49.35 -34.47
#